data_2fb8ede263512160ba3137b2821afd5f
#
_entry.id   2fb8ede263512160ba3137b2821afd5f
#
_cell.length_a   1.000
_cell.length_b   1.000
_cell.length_c   1.000
_cell.angle_alpha   90.00
_cell.angle_beta   90.00
_cell.angle_gamma   90.00
#
_symmetry.space_group_name_H-M   'P 1'
#
loop_
_entity.id
_entity.type
_entity.pdbx_description
1 polymer ?
#
loop_
_entity_poly.entity_id
_entity_poly.type
_entity_poly.pdbx_seq_one_letter_code
_entity_poly.pdbx_strand_id
1 'polypeptide(L)'
;ILIQDILQAINEKKELVILPETAFAFDLKNTKYELMLKELSYKITIITGAFHVEKEHTYNSTYIFKKGNVYILNKHFLVPFGEEIPFFKDLTKKYFLKNIEEFSKGPIQSKYKLDNQIITNAICYEATKEQNYQNSQIIIALSNNAWFNNSSEYKLQQLLMKFYASKYGVSVYHATNGKENIVILPKKLLS
;
A
#
# COMPACT_ATOMS: atom_id res chain seq x y z
N ILE A 1 14.51 4.29 -12.05
CA ILE A 1 14.65 3.40 -10.86
C ILE A 1 13.50 2.41 -10.85
N LEU A 2 12.24 2.79 -10.58
CA LEU A 2 11.11 1.86 -10.41
C LEU A 2 10.90 0.88 -11.59
N ILE A 3 10.98 1.36 -12.82
CA ILE A 3 10.85 0.49 -14.00
C ILE A 3 12.05 -0.45 -14.12
N GLN A 4 13.24 0.00 -13.77
CA GLN A 4 14.44 -0.86 -13.75
C GLN A 4 14.32 -1.98 -12.72
N ASP A 5 13.75 -1.70 -11.54
CA ASP A 5 13.50 -2.71 -10.50
C ASP A 5 12.51 -3.78 -10.99
N ILE A 6 11.45 -3.37 -11.73
CA ILE A 6 10.52 -4.31 -12.35
C ILE A 6 11.22 -5.17 -13.42
N LEU A 7 12.02 -4.55 -14.28
CA LEU A 7 12.76 -5.29 -15.33
C LEU A 7 13.78 -6.25 -14.72
N GLN A 8 14.44 -5.86 -13.64
CA GLN A 8 15.34 -6.74 -12.89
C GLN A 8 14.57 -7.94 -12.33
N ALA A 9 13.41 -7.71 -11.70
CA ALA A 9 12.57 -8.80 -11.18
C ALA A 9 12.12 -9.77 -12.28
N ILE A 10 11.79 -9.26 -13.49
CA ILE A 10 11.48 -10.10 -14.65
C ILE A 10 12.71 -10.94 -15.07
N ASN A 11 13.89 -10.33 -15.15
CA ASN A 11 15.12 -11.02 -15.50
C ASN A 11 15.49 -12.12 -14.49
N GLU A 12 15.19 -11.87 -13.20
CA GLU A 12 15.36 -12.83 -12.12
C GLU A 12 14.23 -13.88 -12.06
N LYS A 13 13.30 -13.89 -13.04
CA LYS A 13 12.16 -14.82 -13.13
C LYS A 13 11.26 -14.80 -11.89
N LYS A 14 11.10 -13.64 -11.26
CA LYS A 14 10.12 -13.48 -10.17
C LYS A 14 8.70 -13.45 -10.73
N GLU A 15 7.74 -13.90 -9.94
CA GLU A 15 6.32 -13.94 -10.32
C GLU A 15 5.56 -12.68 -9.89
N LEU A 16 6.09 -11.96 -8.89
CA LEU A 16 5.50 -10.79 -8.29
C LEU A 16 6.56 -9.77 -7.89
N VAL A 17 6.29 -8.50 -8.17
CA VAL A 17 7.05 -7.37 -7.64
C VAL A 17 6.11 -6.43 -6.89
N ILE A 18 6.54 -5.97 -5.71
CA ILE A 18 5.78 -5.06 -4.86
C ILE A 18 6.60 -3.77 -4.70
N LEU A 19 6.06 -2.67 -5.15
CA LEU A 19 6.63 -1.33 -5.01
C LEU A 19 5.93 -0.58 -3.86
N PRO A 20 6.59 0.39 -3.22
CA PRO A 20 6.06 1.05 -2.03
C PRO A 20 4.86 1.96 -2.31
N GLU A 21 4.28 2.49 -1.22
CA GLU A 21 3.27 3.55 -1.24
C GLU A 21 3.81 4.77 -1.98
N THR A 22 2.95 5.43 -2.76
CA THR A 22 3.30 6.63 -3.55
C THR A 22 4.53 6.46 -4.46
N ALA A 23 4.80 5.23 -4.92
CA ALA A 23 5.84 4.99 -5.92
C ALA A 23 5.61 5.86 -7.18
N PHE A 24 4.34 6.09 -7.52
CA PHE A 24 3.91 7.08 -8.51
C PHE A 24 3.06 8.14 -7.77
N ALA A 25 3.70 9.27 -7.40
CA ALA A 25 3.06 10.36 -6.67
C ALA A 25 2.19 11.24 -7.60
N PHE A 26 1.35 10.62 -8.43
CA PHE A 26 0.41 11.26 -9.36
C PHE A 26 -0.70 10.26 -9.73
N ASP A 27 -1.79 10.78 -10.34
CA ASP A 27 -2.82 9.90 -10.89
C ASP A 27 -2.24 9.03 -12.02
N LEU A 28 -2.14 7.74 -11.75
CA LEU A 28 -1.52 6.79 -12.67
C LEU A 28 -2.44 6.42 -13.84
N LYS A 29 -3.76 6.60 -13.67
CA LYS A 29 -4.77 6.22 -14.65
C LYS A 29 -4.63 7.02 -15.95
N ASN A 30 -4.76 6.35 -17.08
CA ASN A 30 -4.66 6.93 -18.42
C ASN A 30 -3.29 7.56 -18.75
N THR A 31 -2.24 7.21 -18.03
CA THR A 31 -0.88 7.68 -18.31
C THR A 31 -0.10 6.69 -19.19
N LYS A 32 1.00 7.16 -19.76
CA LYS A 32 1.97 6.28 -20.45
C LYS A 32 2.57 5.21 -19.52
N TYR A 33 2.66 5.52 -18.21
CA TYR A 33 3.17 4.57 -17.22
C TYR A 33 2.17 3.45 -16.97
N GLU A 34 0.87 3.74 -16.90
CA GLU A 34 -0.16 2.69 -16.80
C GLU A 34 -0.07 1.72 -17.98
N LEU A 35 0.03 2.25 -19.22
CA LEU A 35 0.17 1.41 -20.41
C LEU A 35 1.43 0.53 -20.35
N MET A 36 2.57 1.10 -19.96
CA MET A 36 3.82 0.36 -19.80
C MET A 36 3.70 -0.73 -18.73
N LEU A 37 3.10 -0.43 -17.57
CA LEU A 37 2.91 -1.40 -16.49
C LEU A 37 1.96 -2.52 -16.92
N LYS A 38 0.91 -2.22 -17.70
CA LYS A 38 0.04 -3.23 -18.31
C LYS A 38 0.84 -4.20 -19.20
N GLU A 39 1.69 -3.68 -20.07
CA GLU A 39 2.54 -4.49 -20.93
C GLU A 39 3.51 -5.37 -20.13
N LEU A 40 4.20 -4.81 -19.14
CA LEU A 40 5.10 -5.57 -18.27
C LEU A 40 4.34 -6.65 -17.47
N SER A 41 3.07 -6.40 -17.15
CA SER A 41 2.25 -7.33 -16.36
C SER A 41 1.90 -8.64 -17.04
N TYR A 42 2.18 -8.79 -18.32
CA TYR A 42 2.14 -10.10 -18.99
C TYR A 42 3.29 -11.02 -18.56
N LYS A 43 4.39 -10.45 -18.04
CA LYS A 43 5.58 -11.18 -17.61
C LYS A 43 5.67 -11.35 -16.09
N ILE A 44 5.14 -10.41 -15.32
CA ILE A 44 5.23 -10.39 -13.86
C ILE A 44 4.00 -9.68 -13.28
N THR A 45 3.44 -10.16 -12.17
CA THR A 45 2.43 -9.39 -11.44
C THR A 45 3.09 -8.18 -10.77
N ILE A 46 2.51 -6.98 -10.92
CA ILE A 46 3.06 -5.73 -10.35
C ILE A 46 2.05 -5.14 -9.39
N ILE A 47 2.47 -4.88 -8.15
CA ILE A 47 1.68 -4.17 -7.14
C ILE A 47 2.43 -2.90 -6.79
N THR A 48 1.76 -1.76 -6.87
CA THR A 48 2.40 -0.45 -6.65
C THR A 48 1.46 0.56 -6.03
N GLY A 49 2.00 1.45 -5.19
CA GLY A 49 1.28 2.61 -4.68
C GLY A 49 1.27 3.76 -5.69
N ALA A 50 0.11 4.38 -5.89
CA ALA A 50 -0.04 5.57 -6.72
C ALA A 50 -1.28 6.38 -6.28
N PHE A 51 -1.44 7.59 -6.78
CA PHE A 51 -2.70 8.31 -6.63
C PHE A 51 -3.71 7.81 -7.66
N HIS A 52 -4.98 7.92 -7.31
CA HIS A 52 -6.10 7.64 -8.18
C HIS A 52 -7.11 8.79 -8.08
N VAL A 53 -7.45 9.38 -9.22
CA VAL A 53 -8.46 10.43 -9.30
C VAL A 53 -9.71 9.87 -9.97
N GLU A 54 -10.83 9.98 -9.27
CA GLU A 54 -12.14 9.64 -9.82
C GLU A 54 -13.12 10.75 -9.51
N LYS A 55 -13.64 11.40 -10.57
CA LYS A 55 -14.46 12.61 -10.47
C LYS A 55 -13.70 13.71 -9.72
N GLU A 56 -14.22 14.17 -8.56
CA GLU A 56 -13.61 15.20 -7.72
C GLU A 56 -12.85 14.62 -6.53
N HIS A 57 -12.65 13.28 -6.49
CA HIS A 57 -12.03 12.59 -5.37
C HIS A 57 -10.63 12.12 -5.74
N THR A 58 -9.67 12.42 -4.88
CA THR A 58 -8.30 11.90 -4.96
C THR A 58 -8.11 10.85 -3.87
N TYR A 59 -7.59 9.69 -4.26
CA TYR A 59 -7.33 8.57 -3.36
C TYR A 59 -5.84 8.24 -3.33
N ASN A 60 -5.35 7.86 -2.16
CA ASN A 60 -4.12 7.10 -2.01
C ASN A 60 -4.46 5.63 -2.31
N SER A 61 -3.81 5.01 -3.29
CA SER A 61 -4.29 3.75 -3.85
C SER A 61 -3.17 2.75 -4.12
N THR A 62 -3.54 1.48 -4.10
CA THR A 62 -2.73 0.38 -4.62
C THR A 62 -3.26 -0.02 -5.99
N TYR A 63 -2.39 -0.05 -6.97
CA TYR A 63 -2.64 -0.58 -8.30
C TYR A 63 -2.04 -1.98 -8.42
N ILE A 64 -2.82 -2.90 -8.96
CA ILE A 64 -2.41 -4.28 -9.22
C ILE A 64 -2.53 -4.54 -10.70
N PHE A 65 -1.39 -4.77 -11.35
CA PHE A 65 -1.31 -5.10 -12.76
C PHE A 65 -1.04 -6.60 -12.91
N LYS A 66 -1.91 -7.30 -13.63
CA LYS A 66 -1.77 -8.72 -13.89
C LYS A 66 -2.35 -9.09 -15.26
N LYS A 67 -1.53 -9.68 -16.12
CA LYS A 67 -1.94 -10.14 -17.46
C LYS A 67 -2.70 -9.05 -18.25
N GLY A 68 -2.18 -7.82 -18.24
CA GLY A 68 -2.76 -6.66 -18.92
C GLY A 68 -3.96 -6.00 -18.20
N ASN A 69 -4.50 -6.62 -17.14
CA ASN A 69 -5.60 -6.06 -16.35
C ASN A 69 -5.07 -5.19 -15.22
N VAL A 70 -5.88 -4.23 -14.79
CA VAL A 70 -5.60 -3.32 -13.67
C VAL A 70 -6.73 -3.38 -12.66
N TYR A 71 -6.37 -3.54 -11.40
CA TYR A 71 -7.28 -3.43 -10.27
C TYR A 71 -6.77 -2.31 -9.37
N ILE A 72 -7.68 -1.46 -8.87
CA ILE A 72 -7.37 -0.29 -8.04
C ILE A 72 -8.07 -0.47 -6.71
N LEU A 73 -7.29 -0.35 -5.63
CA LEU A 73 -7.76 -0.46 -4.26
C LEU A 73 -7.45 0.83 -3.52
N ASN A 74 -8.48 1.59 -3.19
CA ASN A 74 -8.34 2.87 -2.52
C ASN A 74 -8.20 2.69 -1.01
N LYS A 75 -7.31 3.46 -0.38
CA LYS A 75 -7.10 3.49 1.08
C LYS A 75 -8.37 3.92 1.80
N HIS A 76 -8.75 3.19 2.85
CA HIS A 76 -9.91 3.51 3.68
C HIS A 76 -9.53 4.25 4.96
N PHE A 77 -8.53 3.74 5.70
CA PHE A 77 -8.09 4.33 6.97
C PHE A 77 -7.01 5.39 6.72
N LEU A 78 -7.46 6.61 6.59
CA LEU A 78 -6.57 7.77 6.41
C LEU A 78 -5.87 8.12 7.73
N VAL A 79 -4.68 8.69 7.63
CA VAL A 79 -3.91 9.19 8.77
C VAL A 79 -4.53 10.51 9.24
N PRO A 80 -5.04 10.60 10.47
CA PRO A 80 -5.54 11.86 11.00
C PRO A 80 -4.47 12.95 10.95
N PHE A 81 -4.85 14.16 10.53
CA PHE A 81 -3.99 15.34 10.36
C PHE A 81 -2.87 15.19 9.30
N GLY A 82 -2.68 14.00 8.70
CA GLY A 82 -1.74 13.77 7.61
C GLY A 82 -2.42 13.64 6.25
N GLU A 83 -3.51 12.89 6.20
CA GLU A 83 -4.28 12.61 4.97
C GLU A 83 -5.75 13.04 5.11
N GLU A 84 -6.22 13.23 6.34
CA GLU A 84 -7.59 13.65 6.65
C GLU A 84 -7.57 14.71 7.77
N ILE A 85 -8.38 15.76 7.62
CA ILE A 85 -8.62 16.74 8.68
C ILE A 85 -9.92 16.36 9.39
N PRO A 86 -9.87 15.79 10.63
CA PRO A 86 -11.06 15.21 11.26
C PRO A 86 -12.08 16.23 11.74
N PHE A 87 -11.65 17.45 12.10
CA PHE A 87 -12.53 18.49 12.68
C PHE A 87 -12.13 19.88 12.19
N PHE A 88 -13.12 20.79 12.05
CA PHE A 88 -12.94 22.23 11.73
C PHE A 88 -12.06 22.48 10.51
N LYS A 89 -12.35 21.81 9.39
CA LYS A 89 -11.56 21.83 8.15
C LYS A 89 -11.11 23.24 7.73
N ASP A 90 -12.03 24.22 7.73
CA ASP A 90 -11.74 25.59 7.27
C ASP A 90 -10.79 26.33 8.22
N LEU A 91 -10.95 26.14 9.54
CA LEU A 91 -10.11 26.75 10.54
C LEU A 91 -8.71 26.15 10.56
N THR A 92 -8.63 24.84 10.45
CA THR A 92 -7.37 24.09 10.47
C THR A 92 -6.54 24.36 9.21
N LYS A 93 -7.16 24.39 8.04
CA LYS A 93 -6.49 24.78 6.77
C LYS A 93 -5.97 26.22 6.82
N LYS A 94 -6.75 27.14 7.40
CA LYS A 94 -6.39 28.56 7.46
C LYS A 94 -5.21 28.85 8.38
N TYR A 95 -5.09 28.15 9.51
CA TYR A 95 -4.14 28.50 10.56
C TYR A 95 -2.97 27.53 10.73
N PHE A 96 -3.12 26.26 10.38
CA PHE A 96 -2.12 25.24 10.71
C PHE A 96 -1.60 24.43 9.54
N LEU A 97 -2.36 24.22 8.45
CA LEU A 97 -2.05 23.17 7.46
C LEU A 97 -2.27 23.67 6.03
N LYS A 98 -1.37 24.52 5.56
CA LYS A 98 -1.47 25.11 4.21
C LYS A 98 -1.27 24.14 3.03
N ASN A 99 -0.71 22.92 3.25
CA ASN A 99 -0.26 22.00 2.19
C ASN A 99 -0.65 20.54 2.43
N ILE A 100 -1.79 20.25 3.09
CA ILE A 100 -2.26 18.86 3.18
C ILE A 100 -3.07 18.53 1.92
N GLU A 101 -2.63 17.53 1.18
CA GLU A 101 -3.45 16.87 0.18
C GLU A 101 -4.53 16.06 0.92
N GLU A 102 -5.78 16.48 0.78
CA GLU A 102 -6.92 15.81 1.41
C GLU A 102 -7.32 14.62 0.52
N PHE A 103 -7.05 13.41 0.98
CA PHE A 103 -7.49 12.20 0.31
C PHE A 103 -8.93 11.84 0.67
N SER A 104 -9.61 11.22 -0.26
CA SER A 104 -10.93 10.62 -0.04
C SER A 104 -10.80 9.20 0.48
N LYS A 105 -11.77 8.77 1.30
CA LYS A 105 -11.81 7.39 1.81
C LYS A 105 -12.33 6.42 0.78
N GLY A 106 -11.59 5.35 0.56
CA GLY A 106 -12.06 4.20 -0.22
C GLY A 106 -13.04 3.31 0.57
N PRO A 107 -13.54 2.21 -0.01
CA PRO A 107 -14.38 1.25 0.68
C PRO A 107 -13.63 0.53 1.81
N ILE A 108 -14.37 0.09 2.84
CA ILE A 108 -13.81 -0.70 3.95
C ILE A 108 -13.32 -2.05 3.42
N GLN A 109 -12.13 -2.44 3.84
CA GLN A 109 -11.45 -3.70 3.49
C GLN A 109 -11.19 -3.88 1.99
N SER A 110 -9.96 -3.61 1.62
CA SER A 110 -9.46 -3.84 0.27
C SER A 110 -8.91 -5.26 0.13
N LYS A 111 -9.80 -6.24 -0.08
CA LYS A 111 -9.42 -7.62 -0.40
C LYS A 111 -9.52 -7.88 -1.89
N TYR A 112 -8.58 -8.67 -2.41
CA TYR A 112 -8.60 -9.11 -3.80
C TYR A 112 -8.09 -10.56 -3.89
N LYS A 113 -8.49 -11.22 -4.97
CA LYS A 113 -8.03 -12.58 -5.24
C LYS A 113 -6.86 -12.55 -6.21
N LEU A 114 -5.72 -13.05 -5.76
CA LEU A 114 -4.55 -13.29 -6.60
C LEU A 114 -4.38 -14.81 -6.74
N ASP A 115 -4.64 -15.32 -7.93
CA ASP A 115 -4.75 -16.76 -8.21
C ASP A 115 -5.77 -17.43 -7.26
N ASN A 116 -5.34 -18.32 -6.38
CA ASN A 116 -6.20 -19.00 -5.41
C ASN A 116 -6.11 -18.42 -3.98
N GLN A 117 -5.39 -17.30 -3.80
CA GLN A 117 -5.18 -16.69 -2.49
C GLN A 117 -5.98 -15.41 -2.34
N ILE A 118 -6.58 -15.22 -1.18
CA ILE A 118 -7.21 -13.95 -0.80
C ILE A 118 -6.15 -13.10 -0.12
N ILE A 119 -5.87 -11.94 -0.71
CA ILE A 119 -4.87 -10.99 -0.24
C ILE A 119 -5.60 -9.77 0.31
N THR A 120 -5.18 -9.32 1.47
CA THR A 120 -5.60 -8.04 2.04
C THR A 120 -4.57 -6.97 1.70
N ASN A 121 -5.01 -5.89 1.12
CA ASN A 121 -4.20 -4.70 0.88
C ASN A 121 -4.21 -3.81 2.12
N ALA A 122 -3.05 -3.24 2.46
CA ALA A 122 -2.92 -2.30 3.58
C ALA A 122 -1.92 -1.19 3.24
N ILE A 123 -2.39 0.06 3.17
CA ILE A 123 -1.54 1.20 2.86
C ILE A 123 -1.15 1.91 4.16
N CYS A 124 0.15 1.91 4.49
CA CYS A 124 0.77 2.61 5.60
C CYS A 124 0.07 2.34 6.95
N TYR A 125 -0.68 3.31 7.48
CA TYR A 125 -1.42 3.20 8.74
C TYR A 125 -2.40 2.03 8.79
N GLU A 126 -2.95 1.60 7.65
CA GLU A 126 -3.84 0.44 7.58
C GLU A 126 -3.16 -0.86 8.03
N ALA A 127 -1.84 -0.98 7.83
CA ALA A 127 -1.07 -2.14 8.28
C ALA A 127 -0.97 -2.26 9.81
N THR A 128 -1.32 -1.20 10.55
CA THR A 128 -1.39 -1.21 12.01
C THR A 128 -2.77 -1.51 12.56
N LYS A 129 -3.79 -1.72 11.70
CA LYS A 129 -5.17 -1.99 12.11
C LYS A 129 -5.42 -3.48 12.27
N GLU A 130 -5.79 -3.90 13.47
CA GLU A 130 -6.06 -5.31 13.80
C GLU A 130 -7.09 -5.97 12.88
N GLN A 131 -8.12 -5.22 12.50
CA GLN A 131 -9.21 -5.73 11.64
C GLN A 131 -8.73 -6.18 10.25
N ASN A 132 -7.61 -5.66 9.74
CA ASN A 132 -7.04 -6.09 8.47
C ASN A 132 -6.41 -7.48 8.54
N TYR A 133 -6.11 -7.96 9.74
CA TYR A 133 -5.56 -9.31 9.98
C TYR A 133 -6.66 -10.36 10.19
N GLN A 134 -7.83 -9.92 10.65
CA GLN A 134 -8.96 -10.82 10.85
C GLN A 134 -9.44 -11.40 9.51
N ASN A 135 -9.55 -12.73 9.42
CA ASN A 135 -9.95 -13.42 8.20
C ASN A 135 -9.04 -13.14 6.98
N SER A 136 -7.77 -12.85 7.22
CA SER A 136 -6.74 -12.68 6.19
C SER A 136 -5.75 -13.84 6.23
N GLN A 137 -5.19 -14.19 5.09
CA GLN A 137 -4.11 -15.18 4.96
C GLN A 137 -2.78 -14.47 4.66
N ILE A 138 -2.85 -13.50 3.77
CA ILE A 138 -1.72 -12.72 3.30
C ILE A 138 -2.10 -11.24 3.34
N ILE A 139 -1.19 -10.41 3.86
CA ILE A 139 -1.29 -8.95 3.75
C ILE A 139 -0.14 -8.46 2.88
N ILE A 140 -0.47 -7.63 1.90
CA ILE A 140 0.50 -6.80 1.19
C ILE A 140 0.38 -5.39 1.73
N ALA A 141 1.45 -4.96 2.41
CA ALA A 141 1.53 -3.64 3.03
C ALA A 141 2.47 -2.75 2.22
N LEU A 142 2.00 -1.57 1.85
CA LEU A 142 2.77 -0.55 1.15
C LEU A 142 2.91 0.66 2.06
N SER A 143 4.15 1.15 2.28
CA SER A 143 4.37 2.32 3.13
C SER A 143 5.34 3.31 2.51
N ASN A 144 5.17 4.59 2.85
CA ASN A 144 6.12 5.65 2.58
C ASN A 144 6.74 6.12 3.91
N ASN A 145 7.83 5.48 4.32
CA ASN A 145 8.51 5.76 5.58
C ASN A 145 9.62 6.83 5.45
N ALA A 146 9.80 7.42 4.27
CA ALA A 146 10.74 8.53 4.07
C ALA A 146 10.34 9.78 4.88
N TRP A 147 9.05 9.96 5.18
CA TRP A 147 8.53 11.05 6.00
C TRP A 147 8.96 10.97 7.48
N PHE A 148 9.33 9.78 7.97
CA PHE A 148 9.58 9.48 9.38
C PHE A 148 11.07 9.24 9.69
N ASN A 149 11.97 9.93 8.99
CA ASN A 149 13.42 9.67 9.04
C ASN A 149 14.03 9.64 10.45
N ASN A 150 13.51 10.41 11.40
CA ASN A 150 14.02 10.53 12.78
C ASN A 150 13.03 10.06 13.86
N SER A 151 11.92 9.39 13.49
CA SER A 151 10.91 8.95 14.46
C SER A 151 10.98 7.44 14.72
N SER A 152 10.40 7.02 15.83
CA SER A 152 10.22 5.60 16.18
C SER A 152 9.00 4.96 15.50
N GLU A 153 8.24 5.71 14.71
CA GLU A 153 6.97 5.26 14.11
C GLU A 153 7.15 4.04 13.22
N TYR A 154 8.20 4.01 12.40
CA TYR A 154 8.53 2.84 11.59
C TYR A 154 8.71 1.56 12.45
N LYS A 155 9.41 1.68 13.59
CA LYS A 155 9.63 0.54 14.51
C LYS A 155 8.31 0.10 15.15
N LEU A 156 7.47 1.05 15.54
CA LEU A 156 6.16 0.78 16.11
C LEU A 156 5.24 0.11 15.09
N GLN A 157 5.22 0.61 13.85
CA GLN A 157 4.48 -0.01 12.74
C GLN A 157 4.89 -1.46 12.55
N GLN A 158 6.20 -1.74 12.48
CA GLN A 158 6.71 -3.11 12.34
C GLN A 158 6.35 -4.00 13.53
N LEU A 159 6.41 -3.47 14.76
CA LEU A 159 6.06 -4.21 15.96
C LEU A 159 4.58 -4.62 15.95
N LEU A 160 3.68 -3.71 15.60
CA LEU A 160 2.24 -3.98 15.48
C LEU A 160 1.96 -5.00 14.37
N MET A 161 2.61 -4.87 13.20
CA MET A 161 2.48 -5.86 12.13
C MET A 161 2.94 -7.25 12.59
N LYS A 162 4.08 -7.37 13.28
CA LYS A 162 4.58 -8.63 13.82
C LYS A 162 3.62 -9.23 14.86
N PHE A 163 3.08 -8.38 15.72
CA PHE A 163 2.13 -8.80 16.74
C PHE A 163 0.86 -9.37 16.12
N TYR A 164 0.21 -8.65 15.21
CA TYR A 164 -1.01 -9.11 14.57
C TYR A 164 -0.78 -10.28 13.60
N ALA A 165 0.33 -10.28 12.88
CA ALA A 165 0.71 -11.41 12.03
C ALA A 165 0.82 -12.71 12.84
N SER A 166 1.45 -12.66 14.02
CA SER A 166 1.56 -13.81 14.93
C SER A 166 0.22 -14.19 15.53
N LYS A 167 -0.58 -13.21 15.99
CA LYS A 167 -1.89 -13.43 16.61
C LYS A 167 -2.88 -14.11 15.67
N TYR A 168 -2.87 -13.75 14.38
CA TYR A 168 -3.86 -14.22 13.39
C TYR A 168 -3.32 -15.26 12.41
N GLY A 169 -2.04 -15.62 12.51
CA GLY A 169 -1.41 -16.59 11.60
C GLY A 169 -1.25 -16.06 10.18
N VAL A 170 -1.05 -14.75 10.01
CA VAL A 170 -1.04 -14.06 8.71
C VAL A 170 0.38 -13.75 8.26
N SER A 171 0.69 -14.02 6.99
CA SER A 171 1.95 -13.58 6.38
C SER A 171 1.84 -12.13 5.90
N VAL A 172 2.86 -11.29 6.17
CA VAL A 172 2.88 -9.89 5.73
C VAL A 172 4.10 -9.64 4.84
N TYR A 173 3.86 -9.13 3.65
CA TYR A 173 4.87 -8.63 2.73
C TYR A 173 4.81 -7.10 2.74
N HIS A 174 5.81 -6.46 3.31
CA HIS A 174 5.86 -5.02 3.50
C HIS A 174 6.91 -4.38 2.60
N ALA A 175 6.45 -3.65 1.59
CA ALA A 175 7.29 -2.82 0.75
C ALA A 175 7.26 -1.37 1.25
N THR A 176 8.43 -0.76 1.41
CA THR A 176 8.54 0.61 1.93
C THR A 176 9.67 1.37 1.26
N ASN A 177 9.51 2.68 1.09
CA ASN A 177 10.63 3.55 0.74
C ASN A 177 11.27 4.14 2.01
N GLY A 178 12.53 4.52 1.91
CA GLY A 178 13.29 5.14 3.00
C GLY A 178 13.66 4.22 4.17
N LYS A 179 13.22 2.96 4.16
CA LYS A 179 13.54 1.91 5.15
C LYS A 179 13.62 0.53 4.46
N GLU A 180 13.99 -0.49 5.24
CA GLU A 180 14.11 -1.86 4.72
C GLU A 180 12.74 -2.51 4.48
N ASN A 181 12.62 -3.20 3.36
CA ASN A 181 11.48 -4.09 3.09
C ASN A 181 11.56 -5.30 4.00
N ILE A 182 10.43 -5.78 4.50
CA ILE A 182 10.39 -6.94 5.39
C ILE A 182 9.32 -7.95 4.99
N VAL A 183 9.60 -9.21 5.26
CA VAL A 183 8.61 -10.29 5.21
C VAL A 183 8.41 -10.81 6.63
N ILE A 184 7.19 -10.80 7.09
CA ILE A 184 6.79 -11.32 8.40
C ILE A 184 6.01 -12.60 8.17
N LEU A 185 6.58 -13.72 8.58
CA LEU A 185 5.90 -15.02 8.58
C LEU A 185 5.34 -15.29 9.98
N PRO A 186 4.11 -15.82 10.09
CA PRO A 186 3.56 -16.18 11.38
C PRO A 186 4.43 -17.28 11.99
N LYS A 187 4.79 -17.12 13.26
CA LYS A 187 5.40 -18.24 13.99
C LYS A 187 4.34 -19.35 14.07
N LYS A 188 4.65 -20.53 13.57
CA LYS A 188 3.85 -21.71 13.90
C LYS A 188 3.86 -21.82 15.43
N LEU A 189 2.73 -21.60 16.06
CA LEU A 189 2.54 -22.03 17.44
C LEU A 189 2.76 -23.56 17.41
N LEU A 190 3.82 -24.01 18.04
CA LEU A 190 4.03 -25.43 18.27
C LEU A 190 2.83 -25.90 19.11
N SER A 191 1.92 -26.58 18.45
CA SER A 191 0.78 -27.30 19.08
C SER A 191 1.30 -28.53 19.81
#